data_67b6b657825fd7e857a0fe0c20b42488
#
_entry.id   67b6b657825fd7e857a0fe0c20b42488
#
_cell.length_a   1.000
_cell.length_b   1.000
_cell.length_c   1.000
_cell.angle_alpha   90.00
_cell.angle_beta   90.00
_cell.angle_gamma   90.00
#
_symmetry.space_group_name_H-M   'P 1'
#
loop_
_entity.id
_entity.type
_entity.pdbx_description
1 polymer ?
#
loop_
_entity_poly.entity_id
_entity_poly.type
_entity_poly.pdbx_seq_one_letter_code
_entity_poly.pdbx_strand_id
1 'polypeptide(L)'
;RAEAMFRQGAYLEDPKLPAGVGYEGAGTVEAVGDGVEGLAEGDAVSVIPAFSMNDYSFYAEQAIVPAHAVTSRPKGLDAVQASAVWMPFLTAYGALIELGQLTKGDAVIIPAASSSVGLAAIQIANSVGAVSIAATRTSSKADDLKKAGAAHVVATEEQDIVAEVMRITGNKGARMVFDPVAGPQVETLVDAMGAGGIVFIYGALAGKPTPFPMIAGMNKALTMRGYTLFEVIGDAGRFERGKKFVTDGLEKGDFKATVSKTFDFEDMVEAHKYMES
;
A
#
# COMPACT_ATOMS: atom_id res chain seq x y z
N ARG A 1 0.16 -8.88 -4.20
CA ARG A 1 1.51 -9.46 -4.51
C ARG A 1 2.11 -10.22 -3.33
N ALA A 2 1.81 -9.91 -2.08
CA ALA A 2 2.32 -10.63 -0.92
C ALA A 2 2.01 -12.14 -1.03
N GLU A 3 0.77 -12.49 -1.29
CA GLU A 3 0.31 -13.87 -1.45
C GLU A 3 0.99 -14.60 -2.63
N ALA A 4 1.22 -13.90 -3.75
CA ALA A 4 1.95 -14.48 -4.88
C ALA A 4 3.41 -14.76 -4.53
N MET A 5 4.07 -13.83 -3.84
CA MET A 5 5.45 -14.02 -3.37
C MET A 5 5.54 -15.11 -2.30
N PHE A 6 4.59 -15.17 -1.36
CA PHE A 6 4.54 -16.21 -0.34
C PHE A 6 4.40 -17.61 -0.99
N ARG A 7 3.46 -17.78 -1.92
CA ARG A 7 3.28 -19.01 -2.67
C ARG A 7 4.55 -19.45 -3.42
N GLN A 8 5.37 -18.49 -3.85
CA GLN A 8 6.62 -18.72 -4.58
C GLN A 8 7.84 -18.93 -3.64
N GLY A 9 7.67 -18.83 -2.32
CA GLY A 9 8.79 -18.85 -1.38
C GLY A 9 9.72 -17.65 -1.50
N ALA A 10 9.20 -16.49 -1.92
CA ALA A 10 9.96 -15.25 -2.14
C ALA A 10 9.43 -14.08 -1.31
N TYR A 11 8.66 -14.37 -0.28
CA TYR A 11 8.11 -13.36 0.64
C TYR A 11 8.99 -13.19 1.89
N LEU A 12 8.53 -12.37 2.83
CA LEU A 12 9.24 -12.08 4.09
C LEU A 12 9.29 -13.26 5.06
N GLU A 13 8.46 -14.27 4.84
CA GLU A 13 8.43 -15.52 5.56
C GLU A 13 8.30 -16.70 4.57
N ASP A 14 8.98 -17.79 4.86
CA ASP A 14 8.88 -19.00 4.04
C ASP A 14 7.59 -19.77 4.35
N PRO A 15 6.86 -20.28 3.32
CA PRO A 15 5.65 -21.06 3.55
C PRO A 15 5.96 -22.42 4.21
N LYS A 16 5.29 -22.73 5.33
CA LYS A 16 5.29 -24.05 5.96
C LYS A 16 4.22 -24.90 5.33
N LEU A 17 4.58 -25.77 4.40
CA LEU A 17 3.62 -26.57 3.63
C LEU A 17 3.00 -27.72 4.44
N PRO A 18 1.67 -27.97 4.30
CA PRO A 18 0.72 -27.22 3.47
C PRO A 18 0.38 -25.86 4.07
N ALA A 19 0.39 -24.79 3.26
CA ALA A 19 0.12 -23.43 3.71
C ALA A 19 -1.14 -22.86 3.01
N GLY A 20 -1.95 -22.15 3.77
CA GLY A 20 -3.00 -21.31 3.22
C GLY A 20 -2.46 -19.96 2.75
N VAL A 21 -3.29 -19.16 2.08
CA VAL A 21 -2.98 -17.80 1.64
C VAL A 21 -4.10 -16.83 1.97
N GLY A 22 -3.83 -15.54 1.90
CA GLY A 22 -4.78 -14.45 2.12
C GLY A 22 -4.54 -13.74 3.44
N TYR A 23 -4.40 -12.40 3.34
CA TYR A 23 -4.12 -11.53 4.48
C TYR A 23 -5.31 -10.70 4.91
N GLU A 24 -6.14 -10.27 3.98
CA GLU A 24 -7.27 -9.39 4.26
C GLU A 24 -8.57 -9.93 3.69
N GLY A 25 -9.67 -9.48 4.23
CA GLY A 25 -10.98 -9.87 3.78
C GLY A 25 -12.09 -9.17 4.55
N ALA A 26 -13.33 -9.55 4.26
CA ALA A 26 -14.50 -9.07 4.97
C ALA A 26 -15.55 -10.17 5.02
N GLY A 27 -16.34 -10.17 6.08
CA GLY A 27 -17.35 -11.19 6.29
C GLY A 27 -18.28 -10.85 7.44
N THR A 28 -18.85 -11.90 7.98
CA THR A 28 -19.71 -11.86 9.17
C THR A 28 -19.14 -12.80 10.21
N VAL A 29 -19.10 -12.39 11.46
CA VAL A 29 -18.65 -13.23 12.58
C VAL A 29 -19.62 -14.39 12.74
N GLU A 30 -19.16 -15.62 12.63
CA GLU A 30 -19.95 -16.83 12.84
C GLU A 30 -19.86 -17.31 14.28
N ALA A 31 -18.67 -17.22 14.89
CA ALA A 31 -18.44 -17.57 16.28
C ALA A 31 -17.28 -16.74 16.85
N VAL A 32 -17.25 -16.62 18.18
CA VAL A 32 -16.22 -15.89 18.91
C VAL A 32 -15.54 -16.86 19.91
N GLY A 33 -14.21 -16.86 19.94
CA GLY A 33 -13.44 -17.67 20.88
C GLY A 33 -13.55 -17.17 22.33
N ASP A 34 -13.17 -18.00 23.28
CA ASP A 34 -13.19 -17.67 24.70
C ASP A 34 -12.33 -16.44 25.02
N GLY A 35 -12.87 -15.51 25.80
CA GLY A 35 -12.17 -14.31 26.24
C GLY A 35 -12.03 -13.19 25.20
N VAL A 36 -12.60 -13.33 24.00
CA VAL A 36 -12.66 -12.25 23.00
C VAL A 36 -13.77 -11.26 23.41
N GLU A 37 -13.40 -10.01 23.50
CA GLU A 37 -14.31 -8.90 23.80
C GLU A 37 -14.54 -8.00 22.58
N GLY A 38 -15.69 -7.35 22.51
CA GLY A 38 -16.01 -6.35 21.48
C GLY A 38 -16.41 -6.90 20.12
N LEU A 39 -16.58 -8.22 19.99
CA LEU A 39 -17.10 -8.91 18.81
C LEU A 39 -18.25 -9.82 19.21
N ALA A 40 -19.26 -9.93 18.37
CA ALA A 40 -20.42 -10.82 18.56
C ALA A 40 -20.75 -11.54 17.23
N GLU A 41 -21.39 -12.70 17.36
CA GLU A 41 -21.96 -13.41 16.21
C GLU A 41 -22.93 -12.49 15.46
N GLY A 42 -22.83 -12.47 14.13
CA GLY A 42 -23.61 -11.60 13.25
C GLY A 42 -22.96 -10.27 12.93
N ASP A 43 -21.86 -9.88 13.61
CA ASP A 43 -21.17 -8.63 13.33
C ASP A 43 -20.57 -8.63 11.92
N ALA A 44 -20.81 -7.55 11.18
CA ALA A 44 -20.15 -7.31 9.89
C ALA A 44 -18.74 -6.76 10.12
N VAL A 45 -17.72 -7.49 9.66
CA VAL A 45 -16.32 -7.22 9.96
C VAL A 45 -15.45 -7.16 8.71
N SER A 46 -14.29 -6.52 8.88
CA SER A 46 -13.12 -6.65 8.02
C SER A 46 -11.99 -7.29 8.78
N VAL A 47 -11.13 -8.02 8.06
CA VAL A 47 -9.90 -8.61 8.57
C VAL A 47 -8.71 -7.82 8.03
N ILE A 48 -7.87 -7.36 8.93
CA ILE A 48 -6.67 -6.57 8.65
C ILE A 48 -5.47 -7.54 8.55
N PRO A 49 -4.48 -7.30 7.67
CA PRO A 49 -3.30 -8.15 7.51
C PRO A 49 -2.33 -8.04 8.71
N ALA A 50 -2.77 -8.48 9.89
CA ALA A 50 -2.06 -8.39 11.17
C ALA A 50 -1.69 -9.76 11.75
N PHE A 51 -1.32 -10.72 10.89
CA PHE A 51 -0.94 -12.08 11.26
C PHE A 51 0.02 -12.68 10.21
N SER A 52 0.63 -13.81 10.53
CA SER A 52 1.40 -14.62 9.58
C SER A 52 0.47 -15.53 8.76
N MET A 53 0.68 -15.64 7.45
CA MET A 53 -0.02 -16.62 6.61
C MET A 53 0.32 -18.08 6.97
N ASN A 54 1.41 -18.32 7.70
CA ASN A 54 1.71 -19.65 8.22
C ASN A 54 0.81 -20.08 9.38
N ASP A 55 0.20 -19.11 10.07
CA ASP A 55 -0.64 -19.38 11.25
C ASP A 55 -2.13 -19.26 10.90
N TYR A 56 -2.47 -18.33 10.00
CA TYR A 56 -3.84 -18.03 9.58
C TYR A 56 -3.90 -17.73 8.08
N SER A 57 -5.02 -18.05 7.46
CA SER A 57 -5.23 -17.76 6.04
C SER A 57 -6.69 -17.35 5.80
N PHE A 58 -6.92 -16.45 4.84
CA PHE A 58 -8.25 -15.89 4.62
C PHE A 58 -8.86 -16.25 3.24
N TYR A 59 -8.17 -16.96 2.37
CA TYR A 59 -8.76 -17.49 1.14
C TYR A 59 -9.61 -18.72 1.44
N ALA A 60 -10.78 -18.48 2.02
CA ALA A 60 -11.72 -19.51 2.46
C ALA A 60 -13.14 -18.94 2.58
N GLU A 61 -14.14 -19.80 2.52
CA GLU A 61 -15.53 -19.43 2.83
C GLU A 61 -15.73 -19.17 4.32
N GLN A 62 -14.93 -19.85 5.16
CA GLN A 62 -14.85 -19.67 6.61
C GLN A 62 -13.39 -19.63 7.03
N ALA A 63 -13.02 -18.68 7.86
CA ALA A 63 -11.65 -18.53 8.34
C ALA A 63 -11.61 -18.25 9.85
N ILE A 64 -10.61 -18.82 10.51
CA ILE A 64 -10.27 -18.47 11.88
C ILE A 64 -9.15 -17.44 11.81
N VAL A 65 -9.32 -16.30 12.49
CA VAL A 65 -8.34 -15.22 12.53
C VAL A 65 -8.19 -14.68 13.95
N PRO A 66 -7.05 -14.09 14.30
CA PRO A 66 -6.87 -13.53 15.64
C PRO A 66 -7.76 -12.29 15.82
N ALA A 67 -8.39 -12.17 17.00
CA ALA A 67 -9.34 -11.08 17.27
C ALA A 67 -8.75 -9.67 17.06
N HIS A 68 -7.43 -9.47 17.33
CA HIS A 68 -6.78 -8.19 17.12
C HIS A 68 -6.70 -7.77 15.64
N ALA A 69 -6.81 -8.74 14.71
CA ALA A 69 -6.84 -8.49 13.27
C ALA A 69 -8.25 -8.18 12.75
N VAL A 70 -9.27 -8.28 13.59
CA VAL A 70 -10.67 -8.02 13.22
C VAL A 70 -11.05 -6.60 13.60
N THR A 71 -11.79 -5.95 12.72
CA THR A 71 -12.38 -4.63 12.99
C THR A 71 -13.78 -4.56 12.39
N SER A 72 -14.63 -3.69 12.91
CA SER A 72 -15.93 -3.42 12.30
C SER A 72 -15.75 -3.00 10.84
N ARG A 73 -16.58 -3.53 9.96
CA ARG A 73 -16.57 -3.12 8.55
C ARG A 73 -16.88 -1.61 8.45
N PRO A 74 -16.06 -0.80 7.76
CA PRO A 74 -16.32 0.62 7.61
C PRO A 74 -17.71 0.89 7.03
N LYS A 75 -18.41 1.85 7.61
CA LYS A 75 -19.77 2.20 7.17
C LYS A 75 -19.80 2.60 5.71
N GLY A 76 -20.81 2.14 5.00
CA GLY A 76 -21.00 2.46 3.58
C GLY A 76 -20.26 1.56 2.61
N LEU A 77 -19.39 0.65 3.07
CA LEU A 77 -18.74 -0.35 2.24
C LEU A 77 -19.49 -1.69 2.27
N ASP A 78 -19.68 -2.29 1.11
CA ASP A 78 -20.06 -3.70 1.01
C ASP A 78 -18.86 -4.61 1.36
N ALA A 79 -19.07 -5.94 1.40
CA ALA A 79 -18.02 -6.89 1.76
C ALA A 79 -16.89 -6.91 0.72
N VAL A 80 -17.20 -6.76 -0.55
CA VAL A 80 -16.21 -6.74 -1.65
C VAL A 80 -15.30 -5.52 -1.53
N GLN A 81 -15.88 -4.35 -1.32
CA GLN A 81 -15.12 -3.11 -1.11
C GLN A 81 -14.28 -3.18 0.16
N ALA A 82 -14.86 -3.68 1.26
CA ALA A 82 -14.21 -3.78 2.55
C ALA A 82 -13.05 -4.79 2.59
N SER A 83 -13.03 -5.78 1.69
CA SER A 83 -11.92 -6.72 1.53
C SER A 83 -10.73 -6.17 0.74
N ALA A 84 -10.79 -4.93 0.25
CA ALA A 84 -9.77 -4.33 -0.62
C ALA A 84 -9.20 -3.00 -0.09
N VAL A 85 -9.34 -2.71 1.20
CA VAL A 85 -8.95 -1.40 1.76
C VAL A 85 -7.79 -1.47 2.75
N TRP A 86 -7.68 -2.51 3.55
CA TRP A 86 -6.75 -2.49 4.68
C TRP A 86 -5.30 -2.62 4.29
N MET A 87 -4.95 -3.60 3.46
CA MET A 87 -3.58 -3.78 2.97
C MET A 87 -3.07 -2.52 2.25
N PRO A 88 -3.77 -1.96 1.24
CA PRO A 88 -3.25 -0.81 0.53
C PRO A 88 -3.20 0.47 1.38
N PHE A 89 -4.28 0.78 2.12
CA PHE A 89 -4.33 2.03 2.88
C PHE A 89 -3.43 2.03 4.10
N LEU A 90 -3.34 0.94 4.87
CA LEU A 90 -2.42 0.87 6.01
C LEU A 90 -0.95 0.85 5.58
N THR A 91 -0.63 0.19 4.45
CA THR A 91 0.72 0.22 3.89
C THR A 91 1.12 1.66 3.51
N ALA A 92 0.26 2.38 2.80
CA ALA A 92 0.54 3.75 2.42
C ALA A 92 0.52 4.72 3.63
N TYR A 93 -0.43 4.57 4.57
CA TYR A 93 -0.48 5.34 5.80
C TYR A 93 0.81 5.24 6.61
N GLY A 94 1.29 4.03 6.84
CA GLY A 94 2.47 3.82 7.66
C GLY A 94 3.71 4.53 7.11
N ALA A 95 3.95 4.42 5.81
CA ALA A 95 5.08 5.10 5.18
C ALA A 95 4.87 6.62 5.10
N LEU A 96 3.74 7.06 4.58
CA LEU A 96 3.54 8.47 4.24
C LEU A 96 3.23 9.32 5.48
N ILE A 97 2.38 8.85 6.37
CA ILE A 97 1.87 9.63 7.50
C ILE A 97 2.63 9.31 8.78
N GLU A 98 2.61 8.04 9.22
CA GLU A 98 3.13 7.66 10.54
C GLU A 98 4.65 7.84 10.64
N LEU A 99 5.40 7.39 9.63
CA LEU A 99 6.86 7.43 9.62
C LEU A 99 7.43 8.61 8.84
N GLY A 100 6.82 8.93 7.71
CA GLY A 100 7.30 9.96 6.79
C GLY A 100 6.82 11.36 7.11
N GLN A 101 5.73 11.48 7.89
CA GLN A 101 5.15 12.77 8.29
C GLN A 101 4.87 13.70 7.11
N LEU A 102 4.28 13.13 6.05
CA LEU A 102 3.88 13.88 4.85
C LEU A 102 2.84 14.93 5.21
N THR A 103 3.08 16.17 4.80
CA THR A 103 2.22 17.31 5.15
C THR A 103 1.84 18.13 3.93
N LYS A 104 0.94 19.09 4.14
CA LYS A 104 0.48 20.00 3.08
C LYS A 104 1.64 20.71 2.38
N GLY A 105 1.64 20.61 1.05
CA GLY A 105 2.65 21.24 0.19
C GLY A 105 3.89 20.40 -0.06
N ASP A 106 4.10 19.31 0.68
CA ASP A 106 5.11 18.31 0.34
C ASP A 106 4.76 17.62 -0.99
N ALA A 107 5.78 17.21 -1.75
CA ALA A 107 5.59 16.39 -2.94
C ALA A 107 6.07 14.95 -2.68
N VAL A 108 5.27 13.98 -3.14
CA VAL A 108 5.62 12.55 -3.08
C VAL A 108 5.59 11.92 -4.46
N ILE A 109 6.68 11.25 -4.86
CA ILE A 109 6.74 10.45 -6.06
C ILE A 109 6.24 9.04 -5.71
N ILE A 110 5.30 8.54 -6.51
CA ILE A 110 4.65 7.24 -6.31
C ILE A 110 4.88 6.39 -7.56
N PRO A 111 5.98 5.59 -7.63
CA PRO A 111 6.18 4.61 -8.69
C PRO A 111 5.12 3.51 -8.67
N ALA A 112 4.88 2.88 -9.83
CA ALA A 112 3.82 1.89 -10.03
C ALA A 112 2.46 2.38 -9.49
N ALA A 113 2.15 3.64 -9.73
CA ALA A 113 1.01 4.37 -9.15
C ALA A 113 -0.36 3.74 -9.42
N SER A 114 -0.50 2.94 -10.49
CA SER A 114 -1.73 2.20 -10.81
C SER A 114 -1.96 0.93 -9.97
N SER A 115 -1.04 0.58 -9.08
CA SER A 115 -1.25 -0.51 -8.10
C SER A 115 -2.24 -0.08 -7.01
N SER A 116 -2.84 -1.06 -6.32
CA SER A 116 -3.77 -0.76 -5.20
C SER A 116 -3.14 0.14 -4.14
N VAL A 117 -1.90 -0.13 -3.75
CA VAL A 117 -1.15 0.69 -2.77
C VAL A 117 -0.81 2.07 -3.36
N GLY A 118 -0.46 2.15 -4.65
CA GLY A 118 -0.23 3.43 -5.34
C GLY A 118 -1.46 4.31 -5.38
N LEU A 119 -2.63 3.74 -5.69
CA LEU A 119 -3.91 4.45 -5.67
C LEU A 119 -4.31 4.91 -4.26
N ALA A 120 -4.04 4.09 -3.23
CA ALA A 120 -4.23 4.50 -1.84
C ALA A 120 -3.27 5.63 -1.44
N ALA A 121 -2.01 5.57 -1.85
CA ALA A 121 -1.02 6.62 -1.60
C ALA A 121 -1.40 7.96 -2.22
N ILE A 122 -1.96 7.97 -3.44
CA ILE A 122 -2.50 9.18 -4.09
C ILE A 122 -3.59 9.80 -3.22
N GLN A 123 -4.56 9.01 -2.77
CA GLN A 123 -5.69 9.48 -1.96
C GLN A 123 -5.22 9.99 -0.59
N ILE A 124 -4.28 9.30 0.06
CA ILE A 124 -3.69 9.74 1.34
C ILE A 124 -2.93 11.06 1.15
N ALA A 125 -2.10 11.19 0.12
CA ALA A 125 -1.39 12.43 -0.16
C ALA A 125 -2.36 13.60 -0.33
N ASN A 126 -3.44 13.39 -1.09
CA ASN A 126 -4.46 14.42 -1.31
C ASN A 126 -5.17 14.81 -0.01
N SER A 127 -5.49 13.84 0.88
CA SER A 127 -6.22 14.11 2.12
C SER A 127 -5.45 15.01 3.09
N VAL A 128 -4.12 15.01 3.01
CA VAL A 128 -3.26 15.91 3.80
C VAL A 128 -2.80 17.15 3.04
N GLY A 129 -3.25 17.33 1.79
CA GLY A 129 -2.89 18.47 0.95
C GLY A 129 -1.47 18.42 0.38
N ALA A 130 -0.87 17.24 0.31
CA ALA A 130 0.39 17.00 -0.37
C ALA A 130 0.19 16.83 -1.88
N VAL A 131 1.25 17.00 -2.64
CA VAL A 131 1.25 16.88 -4.11
C VAL A 131 1.64 15.47 -4.50
N SER A 132 0.67 14.69 -4.99
CA SER A 132 0.91 13.34 -5.51
C SER A 132 1.46 13.39 -6.94
N ILE A 133 2.66 12.84 -7.16
CA ILE A 133 3.29 12.68 -8.47
C ILE A 133 3.28 11.19 -8.81
N ALA A 134 2.25 10.78 -9.53
CA ALA A 134 2.07 9.40 -9.94
C ALA A 134 3.02 9.07 -11.10
N ALA A 135 3.94 8.12 -10.90
CA ALA A 135 4.83 7.65 -11.94
C ALA A 135 4.34 6.31 -12.52
N THR A 136 4.25 6.26 -13.83
CA THR A 136 3.88 5.10 -14.63
C THR A 136 4.86 4.92 -15.79
N ARG A 137 4.94 3.72 -16.37
CA ARG A 137 5.88 3.49 -17.48
C ARG A 137 5.49 4.31 -18.71
N THR A 138 4.24 4.19 -19.13
CA THR A 138 3.71 4.87 -20.32
C THR A 138 2.48 5.71 -19.98
N SER A 139 2.10 6.60 -20.87
CA SER A 139 0.93 7.47 -20.72
C SER A 139 -0.42 6.73 -20.81
N SER A 140 -0.43 5.44 -21.16
CA SER A 140 -1.66 4.65 -21.33
C SER A 140 -2.59 4.62 -20.12
N LYS A 141 -2.05 4.80 -18.92
CA LYS A 141 -2.80 4.85 -17.65
C LYS A 141 -2.96 6.26 -17.08
N ALA A 142 -2.52 7.29 -17.81
CA ALA A 142 -2.48 8.66 -17.28
C ALA A 142 -3.86 9.20 -16.91
N ASP A 143 -4.86 8.96 -17.74
CA ASP A 143 -6.21 9.46 -17.49
C ASP A 143 -6.86 8.74 -16.29
N ASP A 144 -6.62 7.46 -16.12
CA ASP A 144 -7.15 6.70 -14.97
C ASP A 144 -6.48 7.15 -13.66
N LEU A 145 -5.17 7.43 -13.68
CA LEU A 145 -4.45 7.98 -12.53
C LEU A 145 -4.95 9.39 -12.18
N LYS A 146 -5.23 10.24 -13.17
CA LYS A 146 -5.85 11.55 -12.95
C LYS A 146 -7.26 11.43 -12.36
N LYS A 147 -8.09 10.52 -12.89
CA LYS A 147 -9.42 10.23 -12.32
C LYS A 147 -9.34 9.71 -10.88
N ALA A 148 -8.29 8.95 -10.55
CA ALA A 148 -8.00 8.50 -9.19
C ALA A 148 -7.50 9.63 -8.27
N GLY A 149 -7.30 10.84 -8.79
CA GLY A 149 -6.94 12.03 -8.03
C GLY A 149 -5.45 12.38 -8.05
N ALA A 150 -4.61 11.74 -8.89
CA ALA A 150 -3.22 12.13 -8.99
C ALA A 150 -3.09 13.60 -9.42
N ALA A 151 -2.36 14.41 -8.63
CA ALA A 151 -2.14 15.81 -8.93
C ALA A 151 -1.32 15.97 -10.23
N HIS A 152 -0.33 15.10 -10.39
CA HIS A 152 0.48 15.00 -11.61
C HIS A 152 0.72 13.54 -11.97
N VAL A 153 0.86 13.29 -13.28
CA VAL A 153 1.22 11.96 -13.82
C VAL A 153 2.45 12.13 -14.69
N VAL A 154 3.46 11.30 -14.48
CA VAL A 154 4.69 11.26 -15.26
C VAL A 154 4.87 9.87 -15.87
N ALA A 155 4.93 9.80 -17.21
CA ALA A 155 5.19 8.58 -17.97
C ALA A 155 6.72 8.44 -18.18
N THR A 156 7.38 7.59 -17.40
CA THR A 156 8.84 7.54 -17.26
C THR A 156 9.60 7.03 -18.49
N GLU A 157 8.92 6.34 -19.41
CA GLU A 157 9.50 5.95 -20.72
C GLU A 157 9.35 7.04 -21.78
N GLU A 158 8.52 8.07 -21.53
CA GLU A 158 8.16 9.12 -22.46
C GLU A 158 8.63 10.51 -21.98
N GLN A 159 8.89 10.67 -20.69
CA GLN A 159 9.23 11.94 -20.05
C GLN A 159 10.42 11.77 -19.09
N ASP A 160 11.23 12.79 -18.96
CA ASP A 160 12.26 12.87 -17.92
C ASP A 160 11.62 13.17 -16.57
N ILE A 161 11.59 12.17 -15.70
CA ILE A 161 10.97 12.30 -14.37
C ILE A 161 11.67 13.35 -13.50
N VAL A 162 13.00 13.52 -13.64
CA VAL A 162 13.74 14.53 -12.85
C VAL A 162 13.30 15.92 -13.27
N ALA A 163 13.29 16.19 -14.58
CA ALA A 163 12.86 17.48 -15.11
C ALA A 163 11.40 17.80 -14.73
N GLU A 164 10.50 16.82 -14.85
CA GLU A 164 9.09 16.99 -14.50
C GLU A 164 8.89 17.25 -13.00
N VAL A 165 9.53 16.49 -12.13
CA VAL A 165 9.44 16.71 -10.68
C VAL A 165 10.01 18.08 -10.30
N MET A 166 11.14 18.49 -10.86
CA MET A 166 11.70 19.83 -10.62
C MET A 166 10.76 20.92 -11.10
N ARG A 167 10.15 20.77 -12.26
CA ARG A 167 9.12 21.72 -12.75
C ARG A 167 7.91 21.81 -11.81
N ILE A 168 7.37 20.66 -11.38
CA ILE A 168 6.21 20.57 -10.48
C ILE A 168 6.51 21.21 -9.12
N THR A 169 7.69 20.99 -8.59
CA THR A 169 8.08 21.43 -7.23
C THR A 169 8.76 22.81 -7.20
N GLY A 170 8.83 23.51 -8.33
CA GLY A 170 9.55 24.78 -8.42
C GLY A 170 11.03 24.64 -8.04
N ASN A 171 11.69 23.62 -8.56
CA ASN A 171 13.10 23.25 -8.33
C ASN A 171 13.46 22.85 -6.87
N LYS A 172 12.46 22.55 -6.04
CA LYS A 172 12.71 22.07 -4.66
C LYS A 172 12.97 20.55 -4.60
N GLY A 173 12.49 19.80 -5.60
CA GLY A 173 12.49 18.34 -5.59
C GLY A 173 11.41 17.74 -4.67
N ALA A 174 11.18 16.44 -4.79
CA ALA A 174 10.21 15.75 -3.98
C ALA A 174 10.72 15.54 -2.54
N ARG A 175 9.79 15.63 -1.56
CA ARG A 175 10.06 15.33 -0.15
C ARG A 175 10.15 13.83 0.10
N MET A 176 9.39 13.03 -0.68
CA MET A 176 9.26 11.60 -0.47
C MET A 176 9.23 10.82 -1.78
N VAL A 177 9.76 9.60 -1.72
CA VAL A 177 9.52 8.55 -2.72
C VAL A 177 8.92 7.35 -1.99
N PHE A 178 7.82 6.80 -2.51
CA PHE A 178 7.16 5.62 -1.96
C PHE A 178 7.17 4.50 -3.00
N ASP A 179 8.21 3.66 -2.97
CA ASP A 179 8.64 2.80 -4.08
C ASP A 179 8.43 1.30 -3.83
N PRO A 180 7.53 0.63 -4.59
CA PRO A 180 7.40 -0.83 -4.59
C PRO A 180 8.31 -1.52 -5.61
N VAL A 181 8.96 -0.76 -6.50
CA VAL A 181 9.70 -1.30 -7.64
C VAL A 181 11.14 -1.59 -7.28
N ALA A 182 11.79 -0.65 -6.60
CA ALA A 182 13.20 -0.74 -6.22
C ALA A 182 14.13 -0.89 -7.44
N GLY A 183 15.29 -1.52 -7.27
CA GLY A 183 16.24 -1.73 -8.37
C GLY A 183 16.92 -0.45 -8.85
N PRO A 184 17.52 -0.45 -10.06
CA PRO A 184 18.34 0.66 -10.56
C PRO A 184 17.60 2.00 -10.71
N GLN A 185 16.28 2.00 -10.89
CA GLN A 185 15.52 3.25 -11.02
C GLN A 185 15.62 4.19 -9.80
N VAL A 186 15.99 3.64 -8.63
CA VAL A 186 16.16 4.43 -7.40
C VAL A 186 17.16 5.57 -7.59
N GLU A 187 18.19 5.39 -8.42
CA GLU A 187 19.18 6.45 -8.72
C GLU A 187 18.48 7.67 -9.35
N THR A 188 17.68 7.45 -10.38
CA THR A 188 16.92 8.52 -11.05
C THR A 188 15.88 9.16 -10.12
N LEU A 189 15.20 8.35 -9.29
CA LEU A 189 14.22 8.87 -8.32
C LEU A 189 14.89 9.76 -7.27
N VAL A 190 16.07 9.39 -6.80
CA VAL A 190 16.87 10.19 -5.85
C VAL A 190 17.32 11.52 -6.47
N ASP A 191 17.64 11.56 -7.75
CA ASP A 191 17.97 12.80 -8.45
C ASP A 191 16.79 13.78 -8.49
N ALA A 192 15.57 13.29 -8.52
CA ALA A 192 14.34 14.08 -8.46
C ALA A 192 13.96 14.58 -7.04
N MET A 193 14.67 14.16 -5.99
CA MET A 193 14.36 14.52 -4.61
C MET A 193 15.00 15.83 -4.17
N GLY A 194 14.35 16.50 -3.22
CA GLY A 194 14.89 17.62 -2.47
C GLY A 194 15.77 17.18 -1.31
N ALA A 195 16.49 18.16 -0.72
CA ALA A 195 17.33 17.91 0.46
C ALA A 195 16.50 17.44 1.67
N GLY A 196 17.06 16.51 2.45
CA GLY A 196 16.41 15.91 3.63
C GLY A 196 15.25 14.97 3.28
N GLY A 197 15.11 14.57 2.00
CA GLY A 197 14.07 13.69 1.54
C GLY A 197 14.22 12.25 2.04
N ILE A 198 13.13 11.48 1.97
CA ILE A 198 13.11 10.07 2.38
C ILE A 198 12.58 9.17 1.27
N VAL A 199 13.27 8.06 1.03
CA VAL A 199 12.85 6.98 0.14
C VAL A 199 12.38 5.80 0.99
N PHE A 200 11.10 5.45 0.89
CA PHE A 200 10.56 4.21 1.43
C PHE A 200 10.51 3.16 0.34
N ILE A 201 11.26 2.07 0.50
CA ILE A 201 11.23 0.90 -0.37
C ILE A 201 10.36 -0.16 0.31
N TYR A 202 9.17 -0.44 -0.25
CA TYR A 202 8.21 -1.39 0.33
C TYR A 202 7.94 -2.61 -0.55
N GLY A 203 8.69 -2.74 -1.64
CA GLY A 203 8.62 -3.88 -2.54
C GLY A 203 9.89 -4.05 -3.36
N ALA A 204 9.92 -5.08 -4.18
CA ALA A 204 11.06 -5.46 -5.01
C ALA A 204 10.61 -5.90 -6.41
N LEU A 205 9.65 -5.19 -7.03
CA LEU A 205 9.05 -5.59 -8.31
C LEU A 205 10.05 -5.65 -9.47
N ALA A 206 11.17 -4.90 -9.39
CA ALA A 206 12.23 -4.97 -10.39
C ALA A 206 12.99 -6.30 -10.38
N GLY A 207 12.96 -7.05 -9.27
CA GLY A 207 13.73 -8.29 -9.12
C GLY A 207 15.25 -8.12 -9.30
N LYS A 208 15.77 -6.92 -9.05
CA LYS A 208 17.19 -6.56 -9.24
C LYS A 208 17.74 -5.90 -7.98
N PRO A 209 19.06 -5.99 -7.73
CA PRO A 209 19.69 -5.25 -6.65
C PRO A 209 19.38 -3.75 -6.70
N THR A 210 19.15 -3.16 -5.55
CA THR A 210 18.85 -1.74 -5.40
C THR A 210 20.13 -1.02 -4.97
N PRO A 211 20.68 -0.12 -5.80
CA PRO A 211 21.87 0.64 -5.42
C PRO A 211 21.52 1.67 -4.33
N PHE A 212 22.49 1.98 -3.49
CA PHE A 212 22.45 3.18 -2.65
C PHE A 212 23.17 4.31 -3.39
N PRO A 213 22.47 5.35 -3.87
CA PRO A 213 23.07 6.46 -4.61
C PRO A 213 23.89 7.36 -3.68
N MET A 214 25.08 6.93 -3.32
CA MET A 214 25.90 7.47 -2.24
C MET A 214 26.15 8.98 -2.38
N ILE A 215 26.58 9.44 -3.55
CA ILE A 215 26.92 10.86 -3.76
C ILE A 215 25.66 11.75 -3.63
N ALA A 216 24.58 11.38 -4.31
CA ALA A 216 23.32 12.12 -4.21
C ALA A 216 22.74 12.07 -2.79
N GLY A 217 22.83 10.90 -2.15
CA GLY A 217 22.43 10.69 -0.77
C GLY A 217 23.15 11.61 0.22
N MET A 218 24.48 11.73 0.10
CA MET A 218 25.29 12.64 0.91
C MET A 218 24.99 14.12 0.61
N ASN A 219 24.97 14.49 -0.68
CA ASN A 219 24.75 15.89 -1.08
C ASN A 219 23.40 16.43 -0.66
N LYS A 220 22.38 15.57 -0.62
CA LYS A 220 20.99 15.93 -0.26
C LYS A 220 20.60 15.51 1.16
N ALA A 221 21.49 14.89 1.93
CA ALA A 221 21.21 14.34 3.26
C ALA A 221 19.96 13.43 3.28
N LEU A 222 19.87 12.50 2.31
CA LEU A 222 18.70 11.65 2.12
C LEU A 222 18.67 10.48 3.10
N THR A 223 17.47 10.06 3.47
CA THR A 223 17.22 8.79 4.12
C THR A 223 16.66 7.81 3.09
N MET A 224 17.24 6.62 3.01
CA MET A 224 16.72 5.50 2.22
C MET A 224 16.53 4.31 3.14
N ARG A 225 15.32 3.76 3.19
CA ARG A 225 15.01 2.66 4.09
C ARG A 225 14.01 1.67 3.50
N GLY A 226 14.18 0.40 3.87
CA GLY A 226 13.13 -0.61 3.72
C GLY A 226 11.95 -0.29 4.63
N TYR A 227 10.76 -0.66 4.19
CA TYR A 227 9.52 -0.50 4.94
C TYR A 227 8.59 -1.67 4.68
N THR A 228 7.91 -2.13 5.72
CA THR A 228 6.81 -3.08 5.63
C THR A 228 5.64 -2.64 6.50
N LEU A 229 4.44 -3.09 6.17
CA LEU A 229 3.25 -2.88 6.99
C LEU A 229 3.43 -3.40 8.42
N PHE A 230 4.26 -4.42 8.61
CA PHE A 230 4.54 -5.00 9.95
C PHE A 230 5.11 -4.00 10.96
N GLU A 231 5.74 -2.90 10.51
CA GLU A 231 6.16 -1.80 11.40
C GLU A 231 4.97 -1.02 11.99
N VAL A 232 3.83 -1.04 11.33
CA VAL A 232 2.60 -0.41 11.83
C VAL A 232 1.82 -1.37 12.70
N ILE A 233 1.54 -2.57 12.21
CA ILE A 233 0.70 -3.54 12.92
C ILE A 233 1.42 -4.17 14.12
N GLY A 234 2.76 -4.18 14.15
CA GLY A 234 3.56 -4.67 15.28
C GLY A 234 3.66 -3.69 16.46
N ASP A 235 3.19 -2.45 16.31
CA ASP A 235 3.11 -1.46 17.38
C ASP A 235 1.64 -1.10 17.62
N ALA A 236 1.11 -1.43 18.79
CA ALA A 236 -0.31 -1.25 19.10
C ALA A 236 -0.78 0.22 18.92
N GLY A 237 0.05 1.20 19.29
CA GLY A 237 -0.29 2.61 19.15
C GLY A 237 -0.37 3.06 17.70
N ARG A 238 0.61 2.66 16.87
CA ARG A 238 0.60 2.93 15.41
C ARG A 238 -0.57 2.25 14.74
N PHE A 239 -0.85 1.01 15.13
CA PHE A 239 -1.94 0.22 14.55
C PHE A 239 -3.30 0.88 14.81
N GLU A 240 -3.57 1.30 16.05
CA GLU A 240 -4.83 2.00 16.39
C GLU A 240 -4.96 3.34 15.66
N ARG A 241 -3.87 4.13 15.58
CA ARG A 241 -3.89 5.39 14.80
C ARG A 241 -4.13 5.12 13.32
N GLY A 242 -3.51 4.07 12.76
CA GLY A 242 -3.71 3.66 11.37
C GLY A 242 -5.13 3.21 11.08
N LYS A 243 -5.72 2.35 11.92
CA LYS A 243 -7.12 1.94 11.82
C LYS A 243 -8.06 3.15 11.83
N LYS A 244 -7.85 4.04 12.79
CA LYS A 244 -8.65 5.25 12.89
C LYS A 244 -8.52 6.15 11.66
N PHE A 245 -7.31 6.38 11.18
CA PHE A 245 -7.05 7.22 10.01
C PHE A 245 -7.74 6.67 8.75
N VAL A 246 -7.61 5.37 8.51
CA VAL A 246 -8.24 4.71 7.35
C VAL A 246 -9.76 4.73 7.47
N THR A 247 -10.32 4.38 8.64
CA THR A 247 -11.77 4.40 8.86
C THR A 247 -12.34 5.80 8.68
N ASP A 248 -11.74 6.82 9.31
CA ASP A 248 -12.17 8.22 9.18
C ASP A 248 -12.17 8.68 7.71
N GLY A 249 -11.14 8.32 6.95
CA GLY A 249 -11.03 8.68 5.53
C GLY A 249 -12.08 8.00 4.66
N LEU A 250 -12.38 6.73 4.92
CA LEU A 250 -13.42 5.97 4.22
C LEU A 250 -14.83 6.53 4.55
N GLU A 251 -15.10 6.79 5.82
CA GLU A 251 -16.41 7.31 6.27
C GLU A 251 -16.67 8.75 5.80
N LYS A 252 -15.63 9.58 5.66
CA LYS A 252 -15.73 10.94 5.09
C LYS A 252 -15.84 10.94 3.56
N GLY A 253 -15.52 9.83 2.92
CA GLY A 253 -15.47 9.72 1.46
C GLY A 253 -14.16 10.27 0.82
N ASP A 254 -13.16 10.60 1.64
CA ASP A 254 -11.82 10.97 1.17
C ASP A 254 -11.10 9.77 0.55
N PHE A 255 -11.39 8.57 1.06
CA PHE A 255 -10.84 7.30 0.58
C PHE A 255 -11.93 6.44 -0.04
N LYS A 256 -11.58 5.77 -1.13
CA LYS A 256 -12.47 4.86 -1.86
C LYS A 256 -11.74 3.55 -2.16
N ALA A 257 -12.41 2.45 -1.87
CA ALA A 257 -11.92 1.13 -2.30
C ALA A 257 -11.83 1.08 -3.83
N THR A 258 -10.73 0.52 -4.33
CA THR A 258 -10.56 0.27 -5.76
C THR A 258 -10.59 -1.24 -6.00
N VAL A 259 -11.69 -1.72 -6.56
CA VAL A 259 -11.86 -3.13 -6.95
C VAL A 259 -11.85 -3.19 -8.48
N SER A 260 -10.82 -3.77 -9.06
CA SER A 260 -10.68 -3.86 -10.51
C SER A 260 -11.52 -4.99 -11.10
N LYS A 261 -11.59 -6.13 -10.39
CA LYS A 261 -12.29 -7.33 -10.83
C LYS A 261 -12.61 -8.23 -9.65
N THR A 262 -13.72 -8.95 -9.75
CA THR A 262 -14.11 -10.03 -8.85
C THR A 262 -14.06 -11.36 -9.58
N PHE A 263 -13.84 -12.43 -8.83
CA PHE A 263 -13.81 -13.81 -9.31
C PHE A 263 -14.62 -14.68 -8.35
N ASP A 264 -15.24 -15.72 -8.84
CA ASP A 264 -15.82 -16.75 -7.99
C ASP A 264 -14.69 -17.50 -7.26
N PHE A 265 -15.00 -18.10 -6.12
CA PHE A 265 -13.98 -18.76 -5.28
C PHE A 265 -13.28 -19.91 -6.00
N GLU A 266 -14.00 -20.64 -6.82
CA GLU A 266 -13.48 -21.74 -7.65
C GLU A 266 -12.51 -21.26 -8.73
N ASP A 267 -12.56 -19.98 -9.11
CA ASP A 267 -11.72 -19.37 -10.14
C ASP A 267 -10.42 -18.77 -9.56
N MET A 268 -9.99 -19.19 -8.37
CA MET A 268 -8.81 -18.64 -7.67
C MET A 268 -7.53 -18.67 -8.51
N VAL A 269 -7.35 -19.69 -9.34
CA VAL A 269 -6.20 -19.78 -10.26
C VAL A 269 -6.22 -18.65 -11.29
N GLU A 270 -7.38 -18.35 -11.85
CA GLU A 270 -7.54 -17.26 -12.82
C GLU A 270 -7.42 -15.88 -12.15
N ALA A 271 -7.88 -15.74 -10.91
CA ALA A 271 -7.67 -14.54 -10.10
C ALA A 271 -6.18 -14.25 -9.90
N HIS A 272 -5.36 -15.26 -9.57
CA HIS A 272 -3.91 -15.13 -9.43
C HIS A 272 -3.23 -14.79 -10.76
N LYS A 273 -3.60 -15.43 -11.86
CA LYS A 273 -3.07 -15.11 -13.20
C LYS A 273 -3.38 -13.65 -13.57
N TYR A 274 -4.59 -13.19 -13.31
CA TYR A 274 -4.99 -11.80 -13.56
C TYR A 274 -4.19 -10.82 -12.71
N MET A 275 -3.96 -11.12 -11.44
CA MET A 275 -3.16 -10.27 -10.55
C MET A 275 -1.68 -10.21 -10.99
N GLU A 276 -1.15 -11.26 -11.58
CA GLU A 276 0.25 -11.37 -12.00
C GLU A 276 0.52 -10.81 -13.42
N SER A 277 -0.52 -10.58 -14.24
CA SER A 277 -0.44 -10.08 -15.63
C SER A 277 -0.01 -8.60 -15.78
#